data_dc758870ccba39e4882ba3997d81c987
#
_entry.id   dc758870ccba39e4882ba3997d81c987
#
_cell.length_a   1.000
_cell.length_b   1.000
_cell.length_c   1.000
_cell.angle_alpha   90.00
_cell.angle_beta   90.00
_cell.angle_gamma   90.00
#
_symmetry.space_group_name_H-M   'P 1'
#
loop_
_entity.id
_entity.type
_entity.pdbx_description
1 polymer ?
#
loop_
_entity_poly.entity_id
_entity_poly.type
_entity_poly.pdbx_seq_one_letter_code
_entity_poly.pdbx_strand_id
1 'polypeptide(L)'
;MSPIDLRSDTVTKPTPEMRRAMAAAEVGDDVFGDDPTVIALEARAAELLGKEAGLFVPSGAMGNLVALMAHLGRGQEAIAGRQSHVVMDEAASHAVVVGASIRTLAERPDGTLDPEAIKAAFRDPTDPHEPITGLITFENTNAHTMGQPLTPEYTAEVAAIARERGVPLHIDGARFWNAVVALGVRPTELSGPADSVSFCLSKGLACPIGSVVVGTRDFIWRARRARKLLGGGMRQVGVIAAPGLIALRDGPEGMIERLADDHANARRLAEALAEFPGVRSAGDIAQPELGPLDPGRVRTNFIIFRVDRDRRAFLAAMKGRGVLMDAYAHGQVRAVTHYGIEAQDIDATVAAVRAALAETPTAAGVAPG
;
A
#
# COMPACT_ATOMS: atom_id res chain seq x y z
N MET A 1 -8.26 -24.28 -15.95
CA MET A 1 -7.33 -23.80 -14.90
C MET A 1 -7.76 -22.40 -14.50
N SER A 2 -7.60 -22.00 -13.24
CA SER A 2 -7.79 -20.61 -12.84
C SER A 2 -6.74 -19.73 -13.49
N PRO A 3 -7.05 -18.49 -13.88
CA PRO A 3 -6.06 -17.60 -14.47
C PRO A 3 -4.97 -17.26 -13.44
N ILE A 4 -3.74 -17.04 -13.93
CA ILE A 4 -2.66 -16.41 -13.17
C ILE A 4 -3.00 -14.92 -13.05
N ASP A 5 -3.43 -14.48 -11.88
CA ASP A 5 -3.94 -13.12 -11.69
C ASP A 5 -2.89 -12.23 -11.01
N LEU A 6 -2.16 -11.47 -11.81
CA LEU A 6 -1.14 -10.53 -11.37
C LEU A 6 -1.63 -9.07 -11.35
N ARG A 7 -2.93 -8.80 -11.37
CA ARG A 7 -3.45 -7.43 -11.39
C ARG A 7 -3.13 -6.67 -10.11
N SER A 8 -3.27 -7.31 -8.96
CA SER A 8 -3.05 -6.72 -7.64
C SER A 8 -2.99 -7.81 -6.56
N ASP A 9 -2.29 -7.56 -5.46
CA ASP A 9 -2.37 -8.38 -4.25
C ASP A 9 -3.73 -8.32 -3.53
N THR A 10 -4.62 -7.43 -3.95
CA THR A 10 -6.01 -7.37 -3.48
C THR A 10 -6.90 -8.51 -3.99
N VAL A 11 -6.43 -9.30 -4.96
CA VAL A 11 -7.15 -10.47 -5.46
C VAL A 11 -6.89 -11.74 -4.64
N THR A 12 -6.01 -11.67 -3.65
CA THR A 12 -5.72 -12.77 -2.71
C THR A 12 -6.99 -13.27 -2.03
N LYS A 13 -6.99 -14.55 -1.72
CA LYS A 13 -8.11 -15.21 -1.03
C LYS A 13 -7.63 -15.73 0.33
N PRO A 14 -8.51 -15.74 1.34
CA PRO A 14 -8.16 -16.24 2.65
C PRO A 14 -7.76 -17.73 2.58
N THR A 15 -6.72 -18.07 3.34
CA THR A 15 -6.23 -19.44 3.44
C THR A 15 -7.31 -20.37 4.03
N PRO A 16 -7.19 -21.70 3.86
CA PRO A 16 -8.10 -22.62 4.51
C PRO A 16 -8.13 -22.47 6.04
N GLU A 17 -7.01 -22.13 6.67
CA GLU A 17 -6.94 -21.87 8.11
C GLU A 17 -7.68 -20.59 8.48
N MET A 18 -7.49 -19.49 7.75
CA MET A 18 -8.25 -18.26 7.95
C MET A 18 -9.76 -18.50 7.86
N ARG A 19 -10.22 -19.30 6.89
CA ARG A 19 -11.64 -19.65 6.75
C ARG A 19 -12.17 -20.44 7.95
N ARG A 20 -11.39 -21.35 8.50
CA ARG A 20 -11.74 -22.05 9.75
C ARG A 20 -11.78 -21.10 10.93
N ALA A 21 -10.80 -20.20 11.05
CA ALA A 21 -10.78 -19.19 12.11
C ALA A 21 -12.00 -18.26 12.05
N MET A 22 -12.43 -17.85 10.85
CA MET A 22 -13.66 -17.06 10.68
C MET A 22 -14.90 -17.81 11.19
N ALA A 23 -15.01 -19.10 10.86
CA ALA A 23 -16.16 -19.91 11.26
C ALA A 23 -16.19 -20.22 12.77
N ALA A 24 -15.03 -20.23 13.42
CA ALA A 24 -14.87 -20.56 14.84
C ALA A 24 -14.59 -19.31 15.71
N ALA A 25 -14.66 -18.10 15.15
CA ALA A 25 -14.33 -16.89 15.89
C ALA A 25 -15.23 -16.70 17.12
N GLU A 26 -14.62 -16.45 18.26
CA GLU A 26 -15.33 -15.94 19.42
C GLU A 26 -15.68 -14.48 19.20
N VAL A 27 -16.93 -14.10 19.39
CA VAL A 27 -17.44 -12.77 19.02
C VAL A 27 -18.21 -12.09 20.13
N GLY A 28 -18.22 -10.77 20.10
CA GLY A 28 -19.01 -9.90 20.94
C GLY A 28 -19.36 -8.61 20.16
N ASP A 29 -19.94 -7.62 20.80
CA ASP A 29 -20.26 -6.35 20.16
C ASP A 29 -19.03 -5.42 20.18
N ASP A 30 -18.41 -5.18 19.00
CA ASP A 30 -17.24 -4.30 18.88
C ASP A 30 -17.53 -2.83 19.31
N VAL A 31 -18.79 -2.37 19.16
CA VAL A 31 -19.15 -1.00 19.59
C VAL A 31 -19.15 -0.86 21.11
N PHE A 32 -19.50 -1.93 21.83
CA PHE A 32 -19.38 -1.98 23.29
C PHE A 32 -17.95 -2.35 23.75
N GLY A 33 -17.08 -2.79 22.84
CA GLY A 33 -15.74 -3.25 23.18
C GLY A 33 -15.72 -4.66 23.74
N ASP A 34 -16.66 -5.49 23.36
CA ASP A 34 -16.86 -6.84 23.91
C ASP A 34 -16.43 -7.96 22.95
N ASP A 35 -16.02 -7.64 21.70
CA ASP A 35 -15.56 -8.66 20.75
C ASP A 35 -14.12 -9.10 21.06
N PRO A 36 -13.91 -10.30 21.61
CA PRO A 36 -12.58 -10.72 22.07
C PRO A 36 -11.60 -10.91 20.92
N THR A 37 -12.08 -11.31 19.74
CA THR A 37 -11.24 -11.50 18.54
C THR A 37 -10.71 -10.15 18.01
N VAL A 38 -11.56 -9.13 17.99
CA VAL A 38 -11.13 -7.76 17.60
C VAL A 38 -10.15 -7.18 18.60
N ILE A 39 -10.45 -7.33 19.91
CA ILE A 39 -9.57 -6.85 20.98
C ILE A 39 -8.17 -7.48 20.83
N ALA A 40 -8.11 -8.79 20.61
CA ALA A 40 -6.85 -9.50 20.42
C ALA A 40 -6.10 -9.04 19.17
N LEU A 41 -6.80 -8.81 18.05
CA LEU A 41 -6.20 -8.32 16.81
C LEU A 41 -5.64 -6.89 16.98
N GLU A 42 -6.43 -5.99 17.56
CA GLU A 42 -6.01 -4.59 17.81
C GLU A 42 -4.79 -4.55 18.73
N ALA A 43 -4.78 -5.35 19.80
CA ALA A 43 -3.66 -5.47 20.73
C ALA A 43 -2.41 -6.03 20.05
N ARG A 44 -2.55 -7.10 19.25
CA ARG A 44 -1.43 -7.72 18.52
C ARG A 44 -0.82 -6.76 17.51
N ALA A 45 -1.63 -6.03 16.77
CA ALA A 45 -1.16 -5.03 15.81
C ALA A 45 -0.39 -3.89 16.51
N ALA A 46 -0.90 -3.40 17.63
CA ALA A 46 -0.24 -2.37 18.42
C ALA A 46 1.11 -2.87 18.97
N GLU A 47 1.15 -4.09 19.52
CA GLU A 47 2.38 -4.74 20.02
C GLU A 47 3.45 -4.82 18.94
N LEU A 48 3.12 -5.38 17.77
CA LEU A 48 4.05 -5.57 16.66
C LEU A 48 4.68 -4.24 16.17
N LEU A 49 3.90 -3.17 16.18
CA LEU A 49 4.36 -1.86 15.74
C LEU A 49 4.85 -0.96 16.90
N GLY A 50 4.87 -1.46 18.14
CA GLY A 50 5.32 -0.69 19.30
C GLY A 50 4.45 0.53 19.59
N LYS A 51 3.13 0.44 19.36
CA LYS A 51 2.15 1.51 19.59
C LYS A 51 1.26 1.16 20.80
N GLU A 52 0.56 2.17 21.33
CA GLU A 52 -0.24 2.00 22.54
C GLU A 52 -1.58 1.30 22.31
N ALA A 53 -2.15 1.43 21.11
CA ALA A 53 -3.45 0.90 20.77
C ALA A 53 -3.63 0.69 19.25
N GLY A 54 -4.62 -0.13 18.89
CA GLY A 54 -5.03 -0.37 17.51
C GLY A 54 -6.53 -0.15 17.31
N LEU A 55 -6.92 -0.03 16.03
CA LEU A 55 -8.30 0.06 15.58
C LEU A 55 -8.48 -0.74 14.30
N PHE A 56 -9.29 -1.78 14.33
CA PHE A 56 -9.70 -2.51 13.13
C PHE A 56 -10.72 -1.70 12.34
N VAL A 57 -10.51 -1.61 11.02
CA VAL A 57 -11.39 -0.93 10.06
C VAL A 57 -11.65 -1.82 8.85
N PRO A 58 -12.81 -1.69 8.18
CA PRO A 58 -13.19 -2.59 7.09
C PRO A 58 -12.33 -2.47 5.83
N SER A 59 -11.63 -1.35 5.61
CA SER A 59 -10.82 -1.13 4.40
C SER A 59 -9.62 -0.20 4.66
N GLY A 60 -8.62 -0.25 3.76
CA GLY A 60 -7.49 0.66 3.79
C GLY A 60 -7.91 2.13 3.63
N ALA A 61 -8.80 2.42 2.70
CA ALA A 61 -9.32 3.76 2.50
C ALA A 61 -10.01 4.31 3.78
N MET A 62 -10.77 3.47 4.51
CA MET A 62 -11.30 3.90 5.81
C MET A 62 -10.18 4.09 6.83
N GLY A 63 -9.11 3.28 6.80
CA GLY A 63 -7.93 3.46 7.65
C GLY A 63 -7.31 4.85 7.48
N ASN A 64 -7.04 5.23 6.25
CA ASN A 64 -6.53 6.56 5.92
C ASN A 64 -7.50 7.67 6.30
N LEU A 65 -8.78 7.49 5.99
CA LEU A 65 -9.78 8.51 6.27
C LEU A 65 -9.97 8.77 7.77
N VAL A 66 -10.00 7.72 8.61
CA VAL A 66 -10.08 7.89 10.06
C VAL A 66 -8.81 8.48 10.65
N ALA A 67 -7.64 8.17 10.07
CA ALA A 67 -6.37 8.76 10.47
C ALA A 67 -6.34 10.26 10.16
N LEU A 68 -6.74 10.65 8.94
CA LEU A 68 -6.87 12.06 8.57
C LEU A 68 -7.86 12.80 9.48
N MET A 69 -9.05 12.23 9.75
CA MET A 69 -10.06 12.83 10.64
C MET A 69 -9.59 12.92 12.10
N ALA A 70 -8.68 12.02 12.53
CA ALA A 70 -8.15 12.07 13.89
C ALA A 70 -7.00 13.07 14.04
N HIS A 71 -6.28 13.38 12.97
CA HIS A 71 -5.17 14.34 12.98
C HIS A 71 -5.56 15.75 12.56
N LEU A 72 -6.53 15.89 11.63
CA LEU A 72 -6.87 17.15 10.99
C LEU A 72 -8.24 17.66 11.39
N GLY A 73 -8.34 18.97 11.55
CA GLY A 73 -9.61 19.71 11.57
C GLY A 73 -9.99 20.22 10.19
N ARG A 74 -11.25 20.68 10.07
CA ARG A 74 -11.72 21.33 8.83
C ARG A 74 -10.92 22.60 8.54
N GLY A 75 -10.55 22.80 7.27
CA GLY A 75 -9.74 23.93 6.83
C GLY A 75 -8.25 23.79 7.07
N GLN A 76 -7.80 22.68 7.67
CA GLN A 76 -6.37 22.37 7.76
C GLN A 76 -5.85 21.71 6.48
N GLU A 77 -4.52 21.60 6.37
CA GLU A 77 -3.81 21.02 5.24
C GLU A 77 -2.88 19.91 5.69
N ALA A 78 -2.85 18.79 4.94
CA ALA A 78 -1.79 17.79 5.04
C ALA A 78 -0.73 18.00 3.96
N ILE A 79 0.53 17.66 4.26
CA ILE A 79 1.59 17.50 3.25
C ILE A 79 1.66 16.02 2.89
N ALA A 80 1.58 15.68 1.59
CA ALA A 80 1.63 14.31 1.10
C ALA A 80 2.32 14.20 -0.26
N GLY A 81 2.66 12.99 -0.66
CA GLY A 81 3.11 12.71 -2.02
C GLY A 81 1.99 12.92 -3.04
N ARG A 82 2.33 13.44 -4.21
CA ARG A 82 1.38 13.69 -5.30
C ARG A 82 0.72 12.41 -5.81
N GLN A 83 1.41 11.28 -5.72
CA GLN A 83 0.96 9.96 -6.15
C GLN A 83 0.45 9.11 -4.99
N SER A 84 0.32 9.68 -3.79
CA SER A 84 -0.21 8.96 -2.64
C SER A 84 -1.66 8.53 -2.88
N HIS A 85 -2.03 7.35 -2.39
CA HIS A 85 -3.37 6.77 -2.51
C HIS A 85 -4.47 7.72 -2.00
N VAL A 86 -4.22 8.39 -0.88
CA VAL A 86 -5.13 9.38 -0.30
C VAL A 86 -5.41 10.58 -1.22
N VAL A 87 -4.48 10.87 -2.15
CA VAL A 87 -4.63 11.95 -3.16
C VAL A 87 -5.34 11.43 -4.41
N MET A 88 -4.92 10.25 -4.90
CA MET A 88 -5.26 9.76 -6.24
C MET A 88 -6.49 8.84 -6.25
N ASP A 89 -6.64 7.97 -5.24
CA ASP A 89 -7.47 6.76 -5.35
C ASP A 89 -8.57 6.64 -4.29
N GLU A 90 -8.85 7.72 -3.53
CA GLU A 90 -9.85 7.72 -2.45
C GLU A 90 -11.01 8.70 -2.68
N ALA A 91 -11.35 8.97 -3.94
CA ALA A 91 -12.50 9.77 -4.35
C ALA A 91 -12.56 11.17 -3.67
N ALA A 92 -11.41 11.80 -3.47
CA ALA A 92 -11.25 13.09 -2.79
C ALA A 92 -11.85 13.11 -1.36
N SER A 93 -11.84 11.97 -0.67
CA SER A 93 -12.41 11.81 0.67
C SER A 93 -11.84 12.78 1.70
N HIS A 94 -10.56 13.15 1.56
CA HIS A 94 -9.89 14.17 2.38
C HIS A 94 -10.61 15.54 2.30
N ALA A 95 -11.08 15.91 1.12
CA ALA A 95 -11.80 17.17 0.93
C ALA A 95 -13.29 17.05 1.30
N VAL A 96 -13.95 15.99 0.81
CA VAL A 96 -15.42 15.83 0.95
C VAL A 96 -15.82 15.49 2.38
N VAL A 97 -15.07 14.65 3.07
CA VAL A 97 -15.42 14.13 4.40
C VAL A 97 -14.66 14.85 5.50
N VAL A 98 -13.32 14.91 5.41
CA VAL A 98 -12.49 15.59 6.43
C VAL A 98 -12.65 17.11 6.33
N GLY A 99 -12.80 17.63 5.12
CA GLY A 99 -12.81 19.07 4.86
C GLY A 99 -11.41 19.68 4.96
N ALA A 100 -10.38 18.88 4.67
CA ALA A 100 -8.99 19.29 4.65
C ALA A 100 -8.44 19.33 3.21
N SER A 101 -7.48 20.20 2.96
CA SER A 101 -6.72 20.21 1.71
C SER A 101 -5.48 19.30 1.82
N ILE A 102 -4.89 18.95 0.68
CA ILE A 102 -3.59 18.28 0.64
C ILE A 102 -2.64 19.10 -0.24
N ARG A 103 -1.51 19.48 0.33
CA ARG A 103 -0.39 20.03 -0.39
C ARG A 103 0.50 18.90 -0.89
N THR A 104 0.51 18.71 -2.20
CA THR A 104 1.21 17.58 -2.79
C THR A 104 2.65 17.93 -3.17
N LEU A 105 3.58 17.02 -2.88
CA LEU A 105 4.98 17.07 -3.29
C LEU A 105 5.24 15.93 -4.29
N ALA A 106 6.20 16.14 -5.20
CA ALA A 106 6.61 15.08 -6.10
C ALA A 106 7.44 14.03 -5.36
N GLU A 107 7.09 12.78 -5.51
CA GLU A 107 7.91 11.67 -5.05
C GLU A 107 9.17 11.56 -5.93
N ARG A 108 10.29 11.21 -5.30
CA ARG A 108 11.50 10.76 -6.00
C ARG A 108 11.32 9.33 -6.51
N PRO A 109 12.15 8.86 -7.45
CA PRO A 109 12.04 7.49 -7.97
C PRO A 109 12.17 6.39 -6.91
N ASP A 110 12.77 6.68 -5.77
CA ASP A 110 12.88 5.79 -4.61
C ASP A 110 11.67 5.86 -3.66
N GLY A 111 10.66 6.65 -4.00
CA GLY A 111 9.43 6.84 -3.22
C GLY A 111 9.53 7.91 -2.13
N THR A 112 10.69 8.49 -1.89
CA THR A 112 10.87 9.55 -0.89
C THR A 112 10.29 10.88 -1.36
N LEU A 113 9.86 11.71 -0.42
CA LEU A 113 9.65 13.14 -0.61
C LEU A 113 10.94 13.88 -0.23
N ASP A 114 11.27 14.93 -0.94
CA ASP A 114 12.43 15.75 -0.59
C ASP A 114 12.24 16.42 0.78
N PRO A 115 13.10 16.17 1.79
CA PRO A 115 13.01 16.80 3.10
C PRO A 115 12.98 18.32 3.06
N GLU A 116 13.75 18.94 2.15
CA GLU A 116 13.75 20.40 1.99
C GLU A 116 12.44 20.88 1.36
N ALA A 117 11.87 20.14 0.42
CA ALA A 117 10.55 20.44 -0.11
C ALA A 117 9.44 20.29 0.95
N ILE A 118 9.55 19.30 1.87
CA ILE A 118 8.64 19.16 3.01
C ILE A 118 8.72 20.40 3.91
N LYS A 119 9.94 20.85 4.29
CA LYS A 119 10.14 22.05 5.10
C LYS A 119 9.57 23.30 4.44
N ALA A 120 9.78 23.46 3.14
CA ALA A 120 9.29 24.59 2.35
C ALA A 120 7.77 24.56 2.11
N ALA A 121 7.14 23.41 2.29
CA ALA A 121 5.71 23.23 2.10
C ALA A 121 4.87 23.76 3.27
N PHE A 122 5.44 23.97 4.45
CA PHE A 122 4.71 24.53 5.56
C PHE A 122 4.23 25.95 5.29
N ARG A 123 2.99 26.20 5.70
CA ARG A 123 2.35 27.49 5.57
C ARG A 123 2.70 28.40 6.74
N ASP A 124 2.56 29.70 6.52
CA ASP A 124 2.64 30.68 7.62
C ASP A 124 1.34 30.63 8.44
N PRO A 125 1.37 30.13 9.69
CA PRO A 125 0.16 30.02 10.50
C PRO A 125 -0.40 31.38 10.95
N THR A 126 0.34 32.48 10.72
CA THR A 126 -0.10 33.85 11.04
C THR A 126 -0.78 34.55 9.86
N ASP A 127 -0.68 34.01 8.65
CA ASP A 127 -1.36 34.53 7.46
C ASP A 127 -2.80 33.97 7.39
N PRO A 128 -3.85 34.79 7.55
CA PRO A 128 -5.22 34.35 7.46
C PRO A 128 -5.67 33.88 6.07
N HIS A 129 -4.87 34.08 5.04
CA HIS A 129 -5.13 33.60 3.67
C HIS A 129 -4.69 32.16 3.45
N GLU A 130 -3.87 31.60 4.34
CA GLU A 130 -3.30 30.27 4.17
C GLU A 130 -3.97 29.24 5.10
N PRO A 131 -4.13 27.97 4.64
CA PRO A 131 -4.54 26.89 5.52
C PRO A 131 -3.42 26.56 6.54
N ILE A 132 -3.80 26.07 7.72
CA ILE A 132 -2.83 25.62 8.73
C ILE A 132 -2.38 24.21 8.38
N THR A 133 -1.08 24.00 8.16
CA THR A 133 -0.51 22.66 8.01
C THR A 133 -0.63 21.89 9.32
N GLY A 134 -1.33 20.76 9.30
CA GLY A 134 -1.64 19.98 10.50
C GLY A 134 -1.15 18.52 10.47
N LEU A 135 -0.56 18.06 9.35
CA LEU A 135 -0.12 16.67 9.20
C LEU A 135 0.95 16.55 8.11
N ILE A 136 1.92 15.66 8.32
CA ILE A 136 2.72 15.08 7.24
C ILE A 136 2.29 13.61 7.08
N THR A 137 2.11 13.15 5.83
CA THR A 137 1.85 11.75 5.54
C THR A 137 2.58 11.29 4.29
N PHE A 138 3.03 10.04 4.28
CA PHE A 138 3.60 9.36 3.12
C PHE A 138 3.23 7.88 3.10
N GLU A 139 3.36 7.24 1.93
CA GLU A 139 3.12 5.80 1.79
C GLU A 139 4.38 4.98 2.01
N ASN A 140 4.27 3.86 2.70
CA ASN A 140 5.30 2.83 2.77
C ASN A 140 4.67 1.41 2.68
N THR A 141 4.77 0.72 1.54
CA THR A 141 5.50 1.12 0.31
C THR A 141 4.62 1.97 -0.61
N ASN A 142 5.22 2.90 -1.38
CA ASN A 142 4.47 3.68 -2.36
C ASN A 142 4.21 2.85 -3.63
N ALA A 143 2.93 2.69 -3.97
CA ALA A 143 2.50 1.85 -5.08
C ALA A 143 2.95 2.39 -6.45
N HIS A 144 2.92 3.71 -6.65
CA HIS A 144 3.24 4.34 -7.93
C HIS A 144 4.75 4.44 -8.21
N THR A 145 5.58 4.28 -7.20
CA THR A 145 7.05 4.20 -7.33
C THR A 145 7.57 2.75 -7.33
N MET A 146 6.80 1.82 -7.88
CA MET A 146 7.14 0.39 -7.97
C MET A 146 7.26 -0.30 -6.59
N GLY A 147 6.46 0.12 -5.62
CA GLY A 147 6.48 -0.48 -4.28
C GLY A 147 7.81 -0.26 -3.54
N GLN A 148 8.49 0.88 -3.75
CA GLN A 148 9.75 1.16 -3.06
C GLN A 148 9.55 1.21 -1.55
N PRO A 149 10.36 0.47 -0.76
CA PRO A 149 10.33 0.54 0.69
C PRO A 149 11.14 1.74 1.18
N LEU A 150 10.53 2.57 2.01
CA LEU A 150 11.18 3.70 2.66
C LEU A 150 11.83 3.25 3.96
N THR A 151 13.05 3.71 4.22
CA THR A 151 13.88 3.22 5.33
C THR A 151 13.50 3.82 6.68
N PRO A 152 13.92 3.20 7.80
CA PRO A 152 13.79 3.79 9.13
C PRO A 152 14.46 5.16 9.26
N GLU A 153 15.62 5.35 8.61
CA GLU A 153 16.37 6.61 8.63
C GLU A 153 15.56 7.74 7.97
N TYR A 154 14.98 7.47 6.80
CA TYR A 154 14.11 8.42 6.13
C TYR A 154 12.86 8.75 6.97
N THR A 155 12.25 7.72 7.56
CA THR A 155 11.11 7.92 8.47
C THR A 155 11.49 8.80 9.65
N ALA A 156 12.66 8.58 10.25
CA ALA A 156 13.16 9.38 11.37
C ALA A 156 13.46 10.84 10.96
N GLU A 157 14.01 11.06 9.74
CA GLU A 157 14.26 12.39 9.19
C GLU A 157 12.95 13.18 9.03
N VAL A 158 11.93 12.59 8.39
CA VAL A 158 10.62 13.25 8.22
C VAL A 158 9.94 13.48 9.56
N ALA A 159 10.04 12.53 10.50
CA ALA A 159 9.52 12.68 11.86
C ALA A 159 10.21 13.81 12.65
N ALA A 160 11.51 14.05 12.39
CA ALA A 160 12.21 15.19 13.01
C ALA A 160 11.65 16.53 12.50
N ILE A 161 11.37 16.64 11.20
CA ILE A 161 10.71 17.81 10.61
C ILE A 161 9.31 18.01 11.21
N ALA A 162 8.53 16.93 11.30
CA ALA A 162 7.19 16.97 11.88
C ALA A 162 7.20 17.48 13.33
N ARG A 163 8.11 16.97 14.16
CA ARG A 163 8.29 17.41 15.57
C ARG A 163 8.74 18.86 15.67
N GLU A 164 9.68 19.30 14.85
CA GLU A 164 10.12 20.70 14.81
C GLU A 164 8.97 21.65 14.52
N ARG A 165 8.05 21.22 13.66
CA ARG A 165 6.87 21.99 13.25
C ARG A 165 5.64 21.77 14.12
N GLY A 166 5.72 20.89 15.12
CA GLY A 166 4.62 20.60 16.04
C GLY A 166 3.41 19.90 15.39
N VAL A 167 3.63 19.14 14.29
CA VAL A 167 2.60 18.38 13.60
C VAL A 167 2.90 16.88 13.68
N PRO A 168 1.86 16.01 13.64
CA PRO A 168 2.06 14.57 13.61
C PRO A 168 2.58 14.08 12.24
N LEU A 169 3.20 12.88 12.26
CA LEU A 169 3.54 12.07 11.10
C LEU A 169 2.64 10.83 11.07
N HIS A 170 1.92 10.63 9.96
CA HIS A 170 1.19 9.40 9.66
C HIS A 170 1.83 8.62 8.53
N ILE A 171 1.97 7.30 8.67
CA ILE A 171 2.38 6.40 7.59
C ILE A 171 1.15 5.68 7.05
N ASP A 172 0.80 5.93 5.78
CA ASP A 172 -0.03 5.00 5.03
C ASP A 172 0.81 3.76 4.70
N GLY A 173 0.66 2.75 5.52
CA GLY A 173 1.37 1.50 5.42
C GLY A 173 0.55 0.40 4.75
N ALA A 174 -0.25 0.71 3.72
CA ALA A 174 -1.08 -0.29 3.04
C ALA A 174 -0.31 -1.57 2.70
N ARG A 175 1.02 -1.45 2.50
CA ARG A 175 1.98 -2.56 2.34
C ARG A 175 3.18 -2.45 3.28
N PHE A 176 2.94 -2.01 4.51
CA PHE A 176 3.95 -1.84 5.55
C PHE A 176 4.81 -3.10 5.75
N TRP A 177 4.17 -4.27 5.78
CA TRP A 177 4.85 -5.54 5.99
C TRP A 177 5.76 -5.92 4.81
N ASN A 178 5.43 -5.51 3.58
CA ASN A 178 6.33 -5.66 2.45
C ASN A 178 7.60 -4.79 2.64
N ALA A 179 7.48 -3.59 3.17
CA ALA A 179 8.65 -2.76 3.49
C ALA A 179 9.52 -3.40 4.58
N VAL A 180 8.90 -3.87 5.67
CA VAL A 180 9.59 -4.57 6.77
C VAL A 180 10.41 -5.74 6.25
N VAL A 181 9.81 -6.63 5.45
CA VAL A 181 10.47 -7.82 4.90
C VAL A 181 11.55 -7.44 3.90
N ALA A 182 11.29 -6.48 3.00
CA ALA A 182 12.26 -6.07 1.98
C ALA A 182 13.50 -5.39 2.56
N LEU A 183 13.35 -4.69 3.68
CA LEU A 183 14.44 -4.01 4.38
C LEU A 183 15.14 -4.91 5.41
N GLY A 184 14.51 -6.00 5.84
CA GLY A 184 15.04 -6.87 6.89
C GLY A 184 15.13 -6.19 8.26
N VAL A 185 14.21 -5.27 8.55
CA VAL A 185 14.18 -4.48 9.80
C VAL A 185 13.07 -4.93 10.73
N ARG A 186 13.16 -4.59 12.01
CA ARG A 186 12.05 -4.81 12.94
C ARG A 186 10.92 -3.85 12.61
N PRO A 187 9.63 -4.28 12.72
CA PRO A 187 8.49 -3.39 12.50
C PRO A 187 8.55 -2.10 13.33
N THR A 188 9.03 -2.20 14.58
CA THR A 188 9.17 -1.06 15.50
C THR A 188 10.22 -0.04 15.08
N GLU A 189 11.24 -0.43 14.30
CA GLU A 189 12.23 0.51 13.77
C GLU A 189 11.61 1.39 12.69
N LEU A 190 10.75 0.81 11.87
CA LEU A 190 10.09 1.52 10.77
C LEU A 190 8.91 2.37 11.26
N SER A 191 8.10 1.84 12.18
CA SER A 191 6.91 2.53 12.74
C SER A 191 7.25 3.51 13.85
N GLY A 192 8.33 3.26 14.61
CA GLY A 192 8.64 3.97 15.85
C GLY A 192 8.63 5.50 15.74
N PRO A 193 9.28 6.08 14.72
CA PRO A 193 9.32 7.54 14.56
C PRO A 193 7.98 8.20 14.25
N ALA A 194 7.01 7.48 13.65
CA ALA A 194 5.71 8.03 13.28
C ALA A 194 4.72 8.04 14.45
N ASP A 195 3.79 8.99 14.46
CA ASP A 195 2.73 9.10 15.48
C ASP A 195 1.64 8.04 15.28
N SER A 196 1.36 7.70 14.02
CA SER A 196 0.37 6.68 13.65
C SER A 196 0.75 5.97 12.36
N VAL A 197 0.29 4.74 12.23
CA VAL A 197 0.48 3.90 11.04
C VAL A 197 -0.83 3.19 10.73
N SER A 198 -1.22 3.12 9.47
CA SER A 198 -2.24 2.20 8.97
C SER A 198 -1.58 1.06 8.19
N PHE A 199 -2.15 -0.16 8.22
CA PHE A 199 -1.72 -1.24 7.32
C PHE A 199 -2.89 -2.13 6.90
N CYS A 200 -2.83 -2.63 5.66
CA CYS A 200 -3.87 -3.52 5.14
C CYS A 200 -3.61 -4.98 5.50
N LEU A 201 -4.67 -5.66 5.92
CA LEU A 201 -4.73 -7.12 6.06
C LEU A 201 -5.13 -7.78 4.72
N SER A 202 -5.94 -7.10 3.92
CA SER A 202 -6.61 -7.59 2.71
C SER A 202 -5.78 -7.46 1.42
N LYS A 203 -4.46 -7.54 1.53
CA LYS A 203 -3.51 -7.50 0.40
C LYS A 203 -2.55 -8.70 0.50
N GLY A 204 -1.24 -8.49 0.55
CA GLY A 204 -0.24 -9.55 0.66
C GLY A 204 -0.43 -10.49 1.84
N LEU A 205 -1.08 -10.04 2.91
CA LEU A 205 -1.43 -10.87 4.08
C LEU A 205 -2.64 -11.79 3.87
N ALA A 206 -3.28 -11.74 2.69
CA ALA A 206 -4.34 -12.62 2.25
C ALA A 206 -5.61 -12.68 3.12
N CYS A 207 -5.82 -11.75 4.05
CA CYS A 207 -7.11 -11.66 4.73
C CYS A 207 -8.20 -11.19 3.75
N PRO A 208 -9.46 -11.62 3.93
CA PRO A 208 -10.53 -11.30 2.98
C PRO A 208 -10.94 -9.84 3.00
N ILE A 209 -10.71 -9.15 4.13
CA ILE A 209 -11.16 -7.78 4.37
C ILE A 209 -10.36 -7.15 5.51
N GLY A 210 -10.26 -5.84 5.51
CA GLY A 210 -9.86 -5.05 6.67
C GLY A 210 -8.43 -4.51 6.63
N SER A 211 -8.25 -3.57 7.52
CA SER A 211 -6.98 -2.90 7.82
C SER A 211 -6.93 -2.59 9.31
N VAL A 212 -5.75 -2.28 9.82
CA VAL A 212 -5.58 -1.83 11.20
C VAL A 212 -4.87 -0.48 11.20
N VAL A 213 -5.35 0.43 12.05
CA VAL A 213 -4.68 1.70 12.34
C VAL A 213 -4.13 1.62 13.76
N VAL A 214 -2.88 2.02 13.96
CA VAL A 214 -2.22 2.00 15.28
C VAL A 214 -1.63 3.36 15.63
N GLY A 215 -1.59 3.68 16.93
CA GLY A 215 -1.06 4.94 17.44
C GLY A 215 -1.21 5.06 18.96
N THR A 216 -1.22 6.29 19.48
CA THR A 216 -1.52 6.53 20.89
C THR A 216 -2.98 6.22 21.22
N ARG A 217 -3.31 5.98 22.48
CA ARG A 217 -4.70 5.75 22.92
C ARG A 217 -5.63 6.91 22.58
N ASP A 218 -5.16 8.14 22.72
CA ASP A 218 -5.94 9.33 22.38
C ASP A 218 -6.22 9.42 20.87
N PHE A 219 -5.22 9.20 20.04
CA PHE A 219 -5.38 9.13 18.59
C PHE A 219 -6.39 8.03 18.19
N ILE A 220 -6.25 6.83 18.74
CA ILE A 220 -7.15 5.70 18.45
C ILE A 220 -8.58 5.99 18.94
N TRP A 221 -8.75 6.68 20.05
CA TRP A 221 -10.07 7.12 20.49
C TRP A 221 -10.74 8.06 19.47
N ARG A 222 -9.99 9.04 18.96
CA ARG A 222 -10.49 9.95 17.90
C ARG A 222 -10.79 9.20 16.60
N ALA A 223 -9.90 8.29 16.20
CA ALA A 223 -10.10 7.44 15.01
C ALA A 223 -11.33 6.52 15.16
N ARG A 224 -11.58 5.96 16.34
CA ARG A 224 -12.77 5.13 16.64
C ARG A 224 -14.07 5.96 16.53
N ARG A 225 -14.06 7.21 16.97
CA ARG A 225 -15.19 8.14 16.77
C ARG A 225 -15.39 8.46 15.29
N ALA A 226 -14.32 8.70 14.55
CA ALA A 226 -14.35 8.91 13.10
C ALA A 226 -14.93 7.67 12.38
N ARG A 227 -14.46 6.46 12.74
CA ARG A 227 -15.01 5.19 12.20
C ARG A 227 -16.52 5.10 12.43
N LYS A 228 -17.00 5.49 13.62
CA LYS A 228 -18.45 5.48 13.93
C LYS A 228 -19.21 6.47 13.07
N LEU A 229 -18.68 7.67 12.89
CA LEU A 229 -19.30 8.72 12.06
C LEU A 229 -19.42 8.28 10.60
N LEU A 230 -18.43 7.56 10.09
CA LEU A 230 -18.41 7.01 8.73
C LEU A 230 -19.30 5.77 8.52
N GLY A 231 -20.03 5.32 9.55
CA GLY A 231 -20.84 4.11 9.47
C GLY A 231 -20.05 2.81 9.62
N GLY A 232 -18.75 2.87 9.96
CA GLY A 232 -17.85 1.72 10.10
C GLY A 232 -17.88 1.05 11.48
N GLY A 233 -18.82 1.45 12.37
CA GLY A 233 -19.06 0.73 13.62
C GLY A 233 -19.80 -0.57 13.33
N MET A 234 -19.14 -1.70 13.60
CA MET A 234 -19.65 -3.05 13.34
C MET A 234 -20.06 -3.72 14.66
N ARG A 235 -20.72 -4.88 14.59
CA ARG A 235 -21.18 -5.65 15.75
C ARG A 235 -20.25 -6.85 15.98
N GLN A 236 -20.65 -8.05 15.67
CA GLN A 236 -19.87 -9.29 15.86
C GLN A 236 -18.80 -9.42 14.76
N VAL A 237 -17.94 -8.46 14.69
CA VAL A 237 -16.97 -8.30 13.60
C VAL A 237 -15.76 -9.25 13.72
N GLY A 238 -15.59 -9.90 14.86
CA GLY A 238 -14.57 -10.93 15.07
C GLY A 238 -14.60 -12.02 14.00
N VAL A 239 -15.75 -12.31 13.40
CA VAL A 239 -15.87 -13.24 12.25
C VAL A 239 -14.93 -12.85 11.12
N ILE A 240 -14.81 -11.57 10.78
CA ILE A 240 -13.96 -11.08 9.68
C ILE A 240 -12.59 -10.58 10.18
N ALA A 241 -12.43 -10.35 11.48
CA ALA A 241 -11.15 -9.96 12.09
C ALA A 241 -10.23 -11.16 12.37
N ALA A 242 -10.79 -12.35 12.63
CA ALA A 242 -10.05 -13.57 12.97
C ALA A 242 -8.90 -13.91 11.97
N PRO A 243 -9.05 -13.75 10.65
CA PRO A 243 -7.94 -13.95 9.71
C PRO A 243 -6.72 -13.09 10.01
N GLY A 244 -6.91 -11.90 10.56
CA GLY A 244 -5.82 -11.00 10.94
C GLY A 244 -4.93 -11.59 12.03
N LEU A 245 -5.49 -12.31 12.99
CA LEU A 245 -4.72 -13.00 14.02
C LEU A 245 -3.86 -14.13 13.44
N ILE A 246 -4.35 -14.83 12.41
CA ILE A 246 -3.54 -15.81 11.68
C ILE A 246 -2.41 -15.13 10.91
N ALA A 247 -2.75 -14.05 10.21
CA ALA A 247 -1.79 -13.32 9.38
C ALA A 247 -0.64 -12.69 10.18
N LEU A 248 -0.94 -12.24 11.41
CA LEU A 248 0.03 -11.56 12.29
C LEU A 248 0.72 -12.49 13.30
N ARG A 249 0.69 -13.80 13.10
CA ARG A 249 1.52 -14.74 13.88
C ARG A 249 2.99 -14.53 13.56
N ASP A 250 3.82 -14.90 14.52
CA ASP A 250 5.27 -14.88 14.34
C ASP A 250 5.72 -16.07 13.48
N GLY A 251 6.82 -15.88 12.77
CA GLY A 251 7.46 -16.92 11.99
C GLY A 251 6.63 -17.44 10.81
N PRO A 252 6.92 -18.66 10.36
CA PRO A 252 6.32 -19.24 9.14
C PRO A 252 4.83 -19.60 9.29
N GLU A 253 4.28 -19.59 10.50
CA GLU A 253 2.85 -19.81 10.75
C GLU A 253 2.00 -18.58 10.42
N GLY A 254 2.64 -17.40 10.29
CA GLY A 254 2.00 -16.16 9.88
C GLY A 254 2.10 -15.92 8.37
N MET A 255 1.67 -14.73 7.96
CA MET A 255 1.70 -14.33 6.55
C MET A 255 2.81 -13.29 6.25
N ILE A 256 3.51 -12.80 7.27
CA ILE A 256 4.48 -11.71 7.09
C ILE A 256 5.74 -12.23 6.41
N GLU A 257 6.40 -13.27 6.96
CA GLU A 257 7.67 -13.78 6.43
C GLU A 257 7.55 -14.30 5.00
N ARG A 258 6.39 -14.92 4.65
CA ARG A 258 6.16 -15.41 3.30
C ARG A 258 6.07 -14.31 2.23
N LEU A 259 5.94 -13.03 2.60
CA LEU A 259 6.04 -11.93 1.63
C LEU A 259 7.39 -11.93 0.90
N ALA A 260 8.43 -12.54 1.46
CA ALA A 260 9.70 -12.75 0.79
C ALA A 260 9.55 -13.59 -0.49
N ASP A 261 8.65 -14.56 -0.52
CA ASP A 261 8.38 -15.37 -1.72
C ASP A 261 7.74 -14.51 -2.82
N ASP A 262 6.83 -13.60 -2.44
CA ASP A 262 6.22 -12.66 -3.38
C ASP A 262 7.28 -11.74 -3.98
N HIS A 263 8.22 -11.24 -3.17
CA HIS A 263 9.34 -10.40 -3.62
C HIS A 263 10.28 -11.18 -4.56
N ALA A 264 10.61 -12.41 -4.23
CA ALA A 264 11.46 -13.26 -5.07
C ALA A 264 10.79 -13.55 -6.43
N ASN A 265 9.49 -13.84 -6.44
CA ASN A 265 8.72 -14.05 -7.67
C ASN A 265 8.62 -12.78 -8.51
N ALA A 266 8.42 -11.61 -7.89
CA ALA A 266 8.44 -10.33 -8.59
C ALA A 266 9.80 -10.05 -9.24
N ARG A 267 10.87 -10.28 -8.50
CA ARG A 267 12.24 -10.10 -8.98
C ARG A 267 12.55 -11.02 -10.17
N ARG A 268 12.21 -12.32 -10.05
CA ARG A 268 12.36 -13.30 -11.14
C ARG A 268 11.60 -12.87 -12.40
N LEU A 269 10.36 -12.42 -12.25
CA LEU A 269 9.58 -11.92 -13.37
C LEU A 269 10.23 -10.70 -14.02
N ALA A 270 10.68 -9.73 -13.23
CA ALA A 270 11.31 -8.50 -13.72
C ALA A 270 12.62 -8.79 -14.48
N GLU A 271 13.44 -9.71 -13.96
CA GLU A 271 14.68 -10.15 -14.62
C GLU A 271 14.39 -10.75 -16.01
N ALA A 272 13.40 -11.64 -16.09
CA ALA A 272 12.98 -12.21 -17.37
C ALA A 272 12.36 -11.18 -18.31
N LEU A 273 11.56 -10.24 -17.79
CA LEU A 273 10.95 -9.17 -18.59
C LEU A 273 12.00 -8.21 -19.17
N ALA A 274 13.09 -7.94 -18.46
CA ALA A 274 14.16 -7.06 -18.91
C ALA A 274 14.93 -7.60 -20.13
N GLU A 275 14.86 -8.90 -20.38
CA GLU A 275 15.45 -9.53 -21.58
C GLU A 275 14.64 -9.26 -22.87
N PHE A 276 13.42 -8.78 -22.75
CA PHE A 276 12.58 -8.50 -23.93
C PHE A 276 12.80 -7.07 -24.43
N PRO A 277 13.31 -6.89 -25.67
CA PRO A 277 13.54 -5.54 -26.23
C PRO A 277 12.29 -4.66 -26.27
N GLY A 278 11.10 -5.29 -26.33
CA GLY A 278 9.81 -4.60 -26.32
C GLY A 278 9.31 -4.19 -24.94
N VAL A 279 10.02 -4.52 -23.85
CA VAL A 279 9.69 -4.12 -22.49
C VAL A 279 10.59 -2.94 -22.08
N ARG A 280 9.98 -1.91 -21.53
CA ARG A 280 10.64 -0.65 -21.15
C ARG A 280 10.39 -0.31 -19.70
N SER A 281 11.26 0.49 -19.13
CA SER A 281 11.06 1.09 -17.81
C SER A 281 9.75 1.88 -17.77
N ALA A 282 9.10 1.85 -16.61
CA ALA A 282 7.88 2.62 -16.39
C ALA A 282 8.14 4.12 -16.44
N GLY A 283 9.33 4.57 -16.00
CA GLY A 283 9.59 5.96 -15.69
C GLY A 283 8.71 6.47 -14.54
N ASP A 284 8.74 7.76 -14.31
CA ASP A 284 7.76 8.45 -13.47
C ASP A 284 6.81 9.33 -14.32
N ILE A 285 5.90 10.04 -13.67
CA ILE A 285 4.98 10.97 -14.34
C ILE A 285 5.73 12.13 -15.02
N ALA A 286 6.81 12.62 -14.39
CA ALA A 286 7.57 13.77 -14.86
C ALA A 286 8.61 13.39 -15.91
N GLN A 287 9.12 12.15 -15.84
CA GLN A 287 10.12 11.61 -16.75
C GLN A 287 9.68 10.21 -17.21
N PRO A 288 8.88 10.13 -18.28
CA PRO A 288 8.53 8.85 -18.90
C PRO A 288 9.79 8.23 -19.46
N GLU A 289 10.52 7.50 -18.64
CA GLU A 289 11.74 6.82 -19.01
C GLU A 289 11.50 5.81 -20.13
N LEU A 290 12.38 5.84 -21.10
CA LEU A 290 12.29 5.00 -22.28
C LEU A 290 13.39 3.93 -22.32
N GLY A 291 14.23 3.85 -21.29
CA GLY A 291 15.25 2.81 -21.15
C GLY A 291 14.67 1.42 -20.93
N PRO A 292 15.52 0.39 -20.89
CA PRO A 292 15.11 -0.97 -20.54
C PRO A 292 14.55 -1.00 -19.11
N LEU A 293 13.71 -2.01 -18.81
CA LEU A 293 13.29 -2.28 -17.44
C LEU A 293 14.53 -2.61 -16.60
N ASP A 294 14.68 -1.92 -15.46
CA ASP A 294 15.72 -2.21 -14.47
C ASP A 294 15.14 -3.13 -13.38
N PRO A 295 15.50 -4.43 -13.36
CA PRO A 295 15.06 -5.34 -12.30
C PRO A 295 15.56 -4.93 -10.92
N GLY A 296 16.67 -4.17 -10.83
CA GLY A 296 17.23 -3.66 -9.58
C GLY A 296 16.26 -2.78 -8.79
N ARG A 297 15.31 -2.17 -9.47
CA ARG A 297 14.25 -1.36 -8.86
C ARG A 297 13.09 -2.17 -8.27
N VAL A 298 12.97 -3.46 -8.60
CA VAL A 298 11.92 -4.32 -8.03
C VAL A 298 12.38 -4.80 -6.65
N ARG A 299 11.96 -4.08 -5.62
CA ARG A 299 12.37 -4.31 -4.23
C ARG A 299 11.33 -5.08 -3.42
N THR A 300 10.08 -5.06 -3.87
CA THR A 300 8.94 -5.74 -3.24
C THR A 300 8.17 -6.55 -4.29
N ASN A 301 6.87 -6.68 -4.13
CA ASN A 301 6.00 -7.48 -5.00
C ASN A 301 5.46 -6.73 -6.23
N PHE A 302 5.92 -5.50 -6.51
CA PHE A 302 5.46 -4.68 -7.63
C PHE A 302 6.41 -4.69 -8.79
N ILE A 303 5.86 -4.90 -9.99
CA ILE A 303 6.54 -4.70 -11.27
C ILE A 303 5.69 -3.74 -12.10
N ILE A 304 6.25 -2.57 -12.44
CA ILE A 304 5.61 -1.59 -13.29
C ILE A 304 6.51 -1.37 -14.50
N PHE A 305 5.95 -1.53 -15.69
CA PHE A 305 6.70 -1.45 -16.94
C PHE A 305 5.85 -0.90 -18.07
N ARG A 306 6.44 -0.63 -19.21
CA ARG A 306 5.78 -0.28 -20.47
C ARG A 306 6.09 -1.32 -21.51
N VAL A 307 5.23 -1.43 -22.51
CA VAL A 307 5.49 -2.22 -23.72
C VAL A 307 5.52 -1.28 -24.92
N ASP A 308 6.39 -1.55 -25.88
CA ASP A 308 6.46 -0.85 -27.17
C ASP A 308 5.37 -1.32 -28.16
N ARG A 309 4.33 -1.91 -27.63
CA ARG A 309 3.16 -2.44 -28.31
C ARG A 309 1.90 -1.66 -27.95
N ASP A 310 0.84 -1.78 -28.74
CA ASP A 310 -0.46 -1.36 -28.28
C ASP A 310 -0.79 -2.06 -26.96
N ARG A 311 -0.83 -1.30 -25.87
CA ARG A 311 -1.01 -1.81 -24.49
C ARG A 311 -2.31 -2.60 -24.35
N ARG A 312 -3.38 -2.14 -25.01
CA ARG A 312 -4.70 -2.79 -24.90
C ARG A 312 -4.68 -4.14 -25.60
N ALA A 313 -4.07 -4.20 -26.79
CA ALA A 313 -3.90 -5.46 -27.53
C ALA A 313 -2.99 -6.43 -26.77
N PHE A 314 -1.87 -5.93 -26.18
CA PHE A 314 -0.97 -6.72 -25.34
C PHE A 314 -1.71 -7.35 -24.16
N LEU A 315 -2.44 -6.55 -23.37
CA LEU A 315 -3.20 -7.05 -22.22
C LEU A 315 -4.31 -8.03 -22.63
N ALA A 316 -4.96 -7.82 -23.77
CA ALA A 316 -5.93 -8.76 -24.32
C ALA A 316 -5.28 -10.10 -24.71
N ALA A 317 -4.09 -10.06 -25.32
CA ALA A 317 -3.31 -11.24 -25.67
C ALA A 317 -2.84 -12.02 -24.43
N MET A 318 -2.41 -11.32 -23.37
CA MET A 318 -2.09 -11.91 -22.07
C MET A 318 -3.29 -12.61 -21.45
N LYS A 319 -4.44 -11.93 -21.40
CA LYS A 319 -5.69 -12.49 -20.91
C LYS A 319 -6.12 -13.74 -21.68
N GLY A 320 -5.99 -13.73 -23.01
CA GLY A 320 -6.27 -14.89 -23.86
C GLY A 320 -5.40 -16.12 -23.53
N ARG A 321 -4.26 -15.91 -22.89
CA ARG A 321 -3.34 -16.96 -22.40
C ARG A 321 -3.49 -17.29 -20.91
N GLY A 322 -4.54 -16.77 -20.29
CA GLY A 322 -4.83 -17.04 -18.89
C GLY A 322 -3.99 -16.24 -17.89
N VAL A 323 -3.31 -15.16 -18.32
CA VAL A 323 -2.55 -14.26 -17.46
C VAL A 323 -3.22 -12.89 -17.41
N LEU A 324 -3.52 -12.41 -16.20
CA LEU A 324 -4.15 -11.11 -15.99
C LEU A 324 -3.13 -10.13 -15.42
N MET A 325 -2.97 -8.98 -16.07
CA MET A 325 -2.20 -7.83 -15.59
C MET A 325 -3.09 -6.58 -15.65
N ASP A 326 -2.69 -5.52 -14.97
CA ASP A 326 -3.47 -4.29 -14.88
C ASP A 326 -2.98 -3.23 -15.87
N ALA A 327 -3.95 -2.54 -16.49
CA ALA A 327 -3.70 -1.32 -17.26
C ALA A 327 -3.46 -0.15 -16.30
N TYR A 328 -2.21 0.10 -15.93
CA TYR A 328 -1.89 1.09 -14.92
C TYR A 328 -1.78 2.50 -15.49
N ALA A 329 -1.69 3.49 -14.58
CA ALA A 329 -1.64 4.91 -14.95
C ALA A 329 -0.57 5.21 -16.01
N HIS A 330 -0.72 6.32 -16.71
CA HIS A 330 0.29 6.85 -17.66
C HIS A 330 0.79 5.89 -18.76
N GLY A 331 -0.06 4.97 -19.21
CA GLY A 331 0.34 4.02 -20.27
C GLY A 331 1.15 2.81 -19.78
N GLN A 332 1.28 2.63 -18.49
CA GLN A 332 2.01 1.55 -17.85
C GLN A 332 1.21 0.25 -17.79
N VAL A 333 1.91 -0.86 -17.58
CA VAL A 333 1.38 -2.16 -17.21
C VAL A 333 1.88 -2.46 -15.80
N ARG A 334 1.00 -2.96 -14.93
CA ARG A 334 1.34 -3.39 -13.58
C ARG A 334 1.14 -4.89 -13.45
N ALA A 335 2.15 -5.57 -12.88
CA ALA A 335 2.04 -6.91 -12.36
C ALA A 335 2.41 -6.91 -10.88
N VAL A 336 1.65 -7.64 -10.06
CA VAL A 336 1.85 -7.74 -8.61
C VAL A 336 1.83 -9.22 -8.24
N THR A 337 2.91 -9.71 -7.64
CA THR A 337 2.98 -11.06 -7.10
C THR A 337 2.38 -11.10 -5.70
N HIS A 338 1.82 -12.23 -5.33
CA HIS A 338 1.11 -12.39 -4.06
C HIS A 338 0.88 -13.87 -3.73
N TYR A 339 0.31 -14.14 -2.54
CA TYR A 339 -0.08 -15.48 -2.12
C TYR A 339 -0.88 -16.22 -3.19
N GLY A 340 -0.42 -17.40 -3.57
CA GLY A 340 -1.00 -18.24 -4.62
C GLY A 340 -0.39 -18.05 -6.02
N ILE A 341 0.68 -17.23 -6.15
CA ILE A 341 1.52 -17.14 -7.33
C ILE A 341 2.83 -17.88 -7.06
N GLU A 342 3.04 -18.98 -7.76
CA GLU A 342 4.20 -19.86 -7.60
C GLU A 342 5.25 -19.61 -8.71
N ALA A 343 6.45 -20.14 -8.53
CA ALA A 343 7.54 -19.98 -9.51
C ALA A 343 7.16 -20.48 -10.92
N GLN A 344 6.38 -21.55 -11.01
CA GLN A 344 5.86 -22.07 -12.27
C GLN A 344 4.89 -21.12 -12.98
N ASP A 345 4.13 -20.32 -12.21
CA ASP A 345 3.24 -19.29 -12.75
C ASP A 345 4.03 -18.15 -13.36
N ILE A 346 5.20 -17.84 -12.76
CA ILE A 346 6.13 -16.85 -13.32
C ILE A 346 6.67 -17.34 -14.68
N ASP A 347 7.09 -18.61 -14.79
CA ASP A 347 7.56 -19.17 -16.07
C ASP A 347 6.47 -19.15 -17.15
N ALA A 348 5.25 -19.53 -16.78
CA ALA A 348 4.09 -19.43 -17.66
C ALA A 348 3.78 -17.99 -18.07
N THR A 349 3.92 -17.05 -17.16
CA THR A 349 3.75 -15.60 -17.42
C THR A 349 4.79 -15.10 -18.41
N VAL A 350 6.06 -15.46 -18.24
CA VAL A 350 7.15 -15.08 -19.17
C VAL A 350 6.90 -15.62 -20.58
N ALA A 351 6.45 -16.88 -20.68
CA ALA A 351 6.08 -17.48 -21.98
C ALA A 351 4.91 -16.73 -22.63
N ALA A 352 3.89 -16.35 -21.85
CA ALA A 352 2.75 -15.57 -22.32
C ALA A 352 3.16 -14.17 -22.81
N VAL A 353 4.05 -13.48 -22.08
CA VAL A 353 4.59 -12.16 -22.48
C VAL A 353 5.33 -12.27 -23.81
N ARG A 354 6.21 -13.27 -23.97
CA ARG A 354 6.95 -13.51 -25.23
C ARG A 354 5.99 -13.65 -26.42
N ALA A 355 4.97 -14.46 -26.28
CA ALA A 355 3.99 -14.69 -27.33
C ALA A 355 3.15 -13.41 -27.59
N ALA A 356 2.71 -12.72 -26.55
CA ALA A 356 1.93 -11.48 -26.69
C ALA A 356 2.72 -10.38 -27.40
N LEU A 357 4.01 -10.20 -27.09
CA LEU A 357 4.88 -9.22 -27.76
C LEU A 357 5.07 -9.56 -29.26
N ALA A 358 5.10 -10.84 -29.61
CA ALA A 358 5.25 -11.26 -31.01
C ALA A 358 3.98 -11.02 -31.87
N GLU A 359 2.80 -11.10 -31.25
CA GLU A 359 1.51 -11.05 -31.97
C GLU A 359 0.88 -9.64 -31.97
N THR A 360 1.26 -8.77 -31.02
CA THR A 360 0.64 -7.47 -30.89
C THR A 360 1.34 -6.42 -31.76
N PRO A 361 0.60 -5.50 -32.41
CA PRO A 361 1.19 -4.46 -33.22
C PRO A 361 2.02 -3.48 -32.37
N THR A 362 3.06 -2.93 -32.96
CA THR A 362 3.83 -1.84 -32.38
C THR A 362 2.93 -0.63 -32.12
N ALA A 363 3.11 0.04 -30.96
CA ALA A 363 2.34 1.23 -30.65
C ALA A 363 2.62 2.34 -31.69
N ALA A 364 1.58 3.02 -32.14
CA ALA A 364 1.73 4.14 -33.06
C ALA A 364 2.57 5.25 -32.41
N GLY A 365 3.69 5.63 -33.04
CA GLY A 365 4.57 6.69 -32.57
C GLY A 365 5.82 6.25 -31.79
N VAL A 366 6.00 4.95 -31.56
CA VAL A 366 7.26 4.40 -31.00
C VAL A 366 8.14 3.97 -32.16
N ALA A 367 9.23 4.68 -32.43
CA ALA A 367 10.24 4.23 -33.36
C ALA A 367 10.85 2.90 -32.89
N PRO A 368 11.07 1.92 -33.78
CA PRO A 368 11.84 0.74 -33.40
C PRO A 368 13.27 1.19 -33.06
N GLY A 369 13.70 0.92 -31.83
CA GLY A 369 15.06 1.18 -31.36
C GLY A 369 16.01 0.06 -31.71
#